data_a35c1584a17c483a0ccc4dc30bacf476
#
_entry.id   a35c1584a17c483a0ccc4dc30bacf476
#
_cell.length_a   1.000
_cell.length_b   1.000
_cell.length_c   1.000
_cell.angle_alpha   90.00
_cell.angle_beta   90.00
_cell.angle_gamma   90.00
#
_symmetry.space_group_name_H-M   'P 1'
#
loop_
_entity.id
_entity.type
_entity.pdbx_description
1 polymer ?
#
loop_
_entity_poly.entity_id
_entity_poly.type
_entity_poly.pdbx_seq_one_letter_code
_entity_poly.pdbx_strand_id
1 'polypeptide(L)'
;MTGSSLTAQYFDDIFGSDDDPWNLASSKYEAAKFVHTHDVLADRRYTHAFEIGCAHGVLTGHLAPLCDSLLAVDISTKALAKARERVGDRPGVSLAHMVFPQETPETEHFDLVVLSEVAYYWDLIDLGRASEWLRGHVSPGGRIILVHYTAETDYPQSGDEAVETIWAKLAADFDIEL
;
A
#
# COMPACT_ATOMS: atom_id res chain seq x y z
N MET A 1 1.05 -23.10 -10.27
CA MET A 1 1.42 -23.25 -8.84
C MET A 1 1.52 -21.82 -8.31
N THR A 2 0.60 -21.41 -7.48
CA THR A 2 0.65 -20.10 -6.82
C THR A 2 1.88 -20.08 -5.94
N GLY A 3 2.82 -19.14 -6.22
CA GLY A 3 4.02 -18.94 -5.41
C GLY A 3 3.66 -18.57 -3.98
N SER A 4 4.60 -18.67 -3.05
CA SER A 4 4.45 -18.07 -1.71
C SER A 4 4.61 -16.56 -1.76
N SER A 5 4.05 -15.84 -0.79
CA SER A 5 4.26 -14.40 -0.63
C SER A 5 5.75 -14.05 -0.61
N LEU A 6 6.12 -12.92 -1.24
CA LEU A 6 7.51 -12.46 -1.25
C LEU A 6 7.94 -12.00 0.14
N THR A 7 9.20 -12.26 0.48
CA THR A 7 9.73 -12.06 1.83
C THR A 7 10.38 -10.69 2.03
N ALA A 8 10.56 -10.29 3.30
CA ALA A 8 11.33 -9.08 3.65
C ALA A 8 12.74 -9.10 3.05
N GLN A 9 13.40 -10.28 3.03
CA GLN A 9 14.73 -10.43 2.44
C GLN A 9 14.76 -10.08 0.95
N TYR A 10 13.74 -10.52 0.19
CA TYR A 10 13.61 -10.20 -1.23
C TYR A 10 13.62 -8.68 -1.47
N PHE A 11 12.81 -7.93 -0.70
CA PHE A 11 12.73 -6.47 -0.83
C PHE A 11 13.96 -5.77 -0.28
N ASP A 12 14.55 -6.24 0.83
CA ASP A 12 15.79 -5.69 1.36
C ASP A 12 16.96 -5.88 0.38
N ASP A 13 17.02 -6.96 -0.36
CA ASP A 13 18.03 -7.18 -1.39
C ASP A 13 17.86 -6.18 -2.55
N ILE A 14 16.63 -5.97 -3.01
CA ILE A 14 16.32 -4.99 -4.06
C ILE A 14 16.69 -3.57 -3.63
N PHE A 15 16.15 -3.10 -2.50
CA PHE A 15 16.45 -1.76 -1.97
C PHE A 15 17.89 -1.59 -1.49
N GLY A 16 18.64 -2.68 -1.32
CA GLY A 16 20.06 -2.66 -1.02
C GLY A 16 20.95 -2.57 -2.27
N SER A 17 20.45 -2.97 -3.42
CA SER A 17 21.17 -2.98 -4.69
C SER A 17 20.88 -1.76 -5.56
N ASP A 18 19.73 -1.12 -5.37
CA ASP A 18 19.28 0.04 -6.14
C ASP A 18 18.65 1.08 -5.20
N ASP A 19 18.95 2.35 -5.44
CA ASP A 19 18.42 3.46 -4.67
C ASP A 19 16.99 3.83 -5.06
N ASP A 20 16.55 3.55 -6.27
CA ASP A 20 15.22 3.81 -6.81
C ASP A 20 14.70 2.62 -7.62
N PRO A 21 14.54 1.43 -6.99
CA PRO A 21 14.00 0.28 -7.68
C PRO A 21 12.63 0.64 -8.26
N TRP A 22 12.36 0.11 -9.47
CA TRP A 22 11.17 0.43 -10.27
C TRP A 22 11.03 1.90 -10.68
N ASN A 23 12.05 2.75 -10.45
CA ASN A 23 12.07 4.18 -10.79
C ASN A 23 10.89 4.96 -10.16
N LEU A 24 10.50 4.64 -8.94
CA LEU A 24 9.35 5.24 -8.25
C LEU A 24 9.50 6.76 -8.09
N ALA A 25 10.74 7.26 -7.88
CA ALA A 25 11.00 8.69 -7.71
C ALA A 25 11.39 9.39 -9.01
N SER A 26 11.83 8.65 -10.04
CA SER A 26 12.43 9.22 -11.24
C SER A 26 11.59 9.07 -12.51
N SER A 27 10.64 8.10 -12.54
CA SER A 27 9.79 7.86 -13.69
C SER A 27 8.65 8.87 -13.81
N LYS A 28 8.44 9.40 -15.03
CA LYS A 28 7.27 10.24 -15.33
C LYS A 28 5.96 9.47 -15.23
N TYR A 29 5.97 8.17 -15.52
CA TYR A 29 4.82 7.30 -15.40
C TYR A 29 4.42 7.17 -13.92
N GLU A 30 5.37 6.86 -13.04
CA GLU A 30 5.14 6.76 -11.60
C GLU A 30 4.65 8.09 -11.01
N ALA A 31 5.28 9.20 -11.40
CA ALA A 31 4.85 10.52 -10.98
C ALA A 31 3.38 10.82 -11.37
N ALA A 32 2.99 10.47 -12.61
CA ALA A 32 1.62 10.66 -13.08
C ALA A 32 0.63 9.77 -12.32
N LYS A 33 1.01 8.51 -12.03
CA LYS A 33 0.21 7.57 -11.23
C LYS A 33 -0.01 8.07 -9.80
N PHE A 34 1.04 8.58 -9.15
CA PHE A 34 0.92 9.14 -7.80
C PHE A 34 0.07 10.41 -7.75
N VAL A 35 0.20 11.29 -8.74
CA VAL A 35 -0.67 12.47 -8.88
C VAL A 35 -2.11 12.04 -9.08
N HIS A 36 -2.38 11.06 -9.95
CA HIS A 36 -3.72 10.55 -10.18
C HIS A 36 -4.32 9.94 -8.90
N THR A 37 -3.55 9.15 -8.17
CA THR A 37 -3.97 8.58 -6.87
C THR A 37 -4.32 9.69 -5.87
N HIS A 38 -3.48 10.73 -5.77
CA HIS A 38 -3.77 11.90 -4.95
C HIS A 38 -5.08 12.59 -5.38
N ASP A 39 -5.26 12.86 -6.66
CA ASP A 39 -6.39 13.62 -7.18
C ASP A 39 -7.73 12.89 -6.97
N VAL A 40 -7.75 11.56 -7.11
CA VAL A 40 -8.92 10.72 -6.81
C VAL A 40 -9.30 10.81 -5.32
N LEU A 41 -8.32 10.99 -4.44
CA LEU A 41 -8.51 11.04 -2.99
C LEU A 41 -8.72 12.47 -2.45
N ALA A 42 -8.45 13.51 -3.25
CA ALA A 42 -8.44 14.91 -2.80
C ALA A 42 -9.82 15.55 -2.64
N ASP A 43 -10.90 14.80 -2.88
CA ASP A 43 -12.29 15.27 -2.71
C ASP A 43 -12.70 15.44 -1.24
N ARG A 44 -11.95 14.85 -0.31
CA ARG A 44 -12.14 14.97 1.13
C ARG A 44 -10.84 14.86 1.91
N ARG A 45 -10.89 15.13 3.20
CA ARG A 45 -9.80 14.93 4.14
C ARG A 45 -10.03 13.63 4.93
N TYR A 46 -8.95 12.92 5.23
CA TYR A 46 -8.98 11.66 5.99
C TYR A 46 -8.41 11.89 7.39
N THR A 47 -9.10 11.33 8.38
CA THR A 47 -8.68 11.44 9.79
C THR A 47 -7.56 10.46 10.10
N HIS A 48 -7.73 9.21 9.68
CA HIS A 48 -6.76 8.13 9.89
C HIS A 48 -6.56 7.34 8.61
N ALA A 49 -5.41 7.50 7.98
CA ALA A 49 -5.04 6.78 6.77
C ALA A 49 -3.97 5.72 7.04
N PHE A 50 -4.01 4.63 6.29
CA PHE A 50 -3.05 3.55 6.34
C PHE A 50 -2.53 3.23 4.93
N GLU A 51 -1.23 3.39 4.72
CA GLU A 51 -0.53 3.04 3.48
C GLU A 51 0.28 1.76 3.69
N ILE A 52 -0.03 0.73 2.92
CA ILE A 52 0.62 -0.58 2.99
C ILE A 52 1.61 -0.69 1.83
N GLY A 53 2.89 -0.94 2.14
CA GLY A 53 3.95 -1.01 1.14
C GLY A 53 4.40 0.38 0.67
N CYS A 54 4.78 1.26 1.60
CA CYS A 54 5.15 2.64 1.27
C CYS A 54 6.48 2.80 0.52
N ALA A 55 7.24 1.72 0.35
CA ALA A 55 8.55 1.73 -0.26
C ALA A 55 9.45 2.85 0.32
N HIS A 56 10.06 3.68 -0.52
CA HIS A 56 10.86 4.81 -0.06
C HIS A 56 10.06 6.14 0.02
N GLY A 57 8.73 6.04 0.22
CA GLY A 57 7.91 7.16 0.72
C GLY A 57 7.49 8.20 -0.33
N VAL A 58 7.51 7.89 -1.63
CA VAL A 58 7.09 8.85 -2.66
C VAL A 58 5.58 9.10 -2.57
N LEU A 59 4.77 8.04 -2.63
CA LEU A 59 3.32 8.14 -2.50
C LEU A 59 2.91 8.68 -1.13
N THR A 60 3.60 8.27 -0.06
CA THR A 60 3.41 8.83 1.30
C THR A 60 3.44 10.36 1.30
N GLY A 61 4.38 10.95 0.54
CA GLY A 61 4.50 12.41 0.37
C GLY A 61 3.28 13.05 -0.28
N HIS A 62 2.60 12.35 -1.20
CA HIS A 62 1.36 12.79 -1.86
C HIS A 62 0.13 12.60 -0.97
N LEU A 63 0.09 11.54 -0.16
CA LEU A 63 -1.04 11.24 0.72
C LEU A 63 -1.06 12.13 1.98
N ALA A 64 0.11 12.46 2.52
CA ALA A 64 0.23 13.19 3.77
C ALA A 64 -0.57 14.52 3.84
N PRO A 65 -0.65 15.34 2.78
CA PRO A 65 -1.48 16.56 2.81
C PRO A 65 -2.99 16.30 2.94
N LEU A 66 -3.45 15.11 2.57
CA LEU A 66 -4.86 14.71 2.59
C LEU A 66 -5.30 14.16 3.96
N CYS A 67 -4.35 13.88 4.88
CA CYS A 67 -4.61 13.15 6.11
C CYS A 67 -4.30 13.99 7.35
N ASP A 68 -5.04 13.76 8.44
CA ASP A 68 -4.67 14.25 9.77
C ASP A 68 -3.62 13.34 10.39
N SER A 69 -3.76 12.02 10.18
CA SER A 69 -2.81 10.99 10.58
C SER A 69 -2.64 9.98 9.45
N LEU A 70 -1.40 9.65 9.11
CA LEU A 70 -1.04 8.65 8.12
C LEU A 70 -0.03 7.68 8.72
N LEU A 71 -0.43 6.42 8.89
CA LEU A 71 0.49 5.33 9.15
C LEU A 71 0.94 4.73 7.82
N ALA A 72 2.22 4.79 7.51
CA ALA A 72 2.79 4.17 6.32
C ALA A 72 3.77 3.06 6.72
N VAL A 73 3.57 1.88 6.18
CA VAL A 73 4.35 0.70 6.57
C VAL A 73 5.02 0.04 5.36
N ASP A 74 6.15 -0.60 5.63
CA ASP A 74 6.82 -1.44 4.65
C ASP A 74 7.48 -2.65 5.32
N ILE A 75 7.59 -3.73 4.58
CA ILE A 75 8.28 -4.95 4.99
C ILE A 75 9.81 -4.79 4.92
N SER A 76 10.32 -3.87 4.09
CA SER A 76 11.76 -3.61 3.93
C SER A 76 12.23 -2.52 4.88
N THR A 77 13.19 -2.88 5.73
CA THR A 77 13.86 -1.92 6.61
C THR A 77 14.70 -0.92 5.85
N LYS A 78 15.25 -1.30 4.69
CA LYS A 78 16.03 -0.44 3.82
C LYS A 78 15.16 0.58 3.08
N ALA A 79 14.00 0.15 2.59
CA ALA A 79 12.99 1.05 2.03
C ALA A 79 12.57 2.11 3.05
N LEU A 80 12.26 1.69 4.27
CA LEU A 80 11.86 2.59 5.36
C LEU A 80 12.95 3.58 5.76
N ALA A 81 14.22 3.20 5.71
CA ALA A 81 15.32 4.15 5.95
C ALA A 81 15.27 5.30 4.95
N LYS A 82 15.11 5.00 3.65
CA LYS A 82 14.96 6.00 2.58
C LYS A 82 13.65 6.80 2.71
N ALA A 83 12.55 6.13 3.12
CA ALA A 83 11.28 6.81 3.38
C ALA A 83 11.41 7.85 4.50
N ARG A 84 12.11 7.53 5.59
CA ARG A 84 12.38 8.49 6.69
C ARG A 84 13.17 9.71 6.21
N GLU A 85 14.18 9.52 5.37
CA GLU A 85 14.95 10.62 4.77
C GLU A 85 14.08 11.51 3.88
N ARG A 86 13.18 10.92 3.09
CA ARG A 86 12.29 11.63 2.16
C ARG A 86 11.16 12.36 2.86
N VAL A 87 10.48 11.68 3.77
CA VAL A 87 9.30 12.22 4.46
C VAL A 87 9.70 13.20 5.56
N GLY A 88 10.87 12.97 6.21
CA GLY A 88 11.34 13.77 7.33
C GLY A 88 10.38 13.73 8.52
N ASP A 89 10.47 14.77 9.37
CA ASP A 89 9.61 14.92 10.55
C ASP A 89 8.26 15.58 10.19
N ARG A 90 7.58 15.05 9.16
CA ARG A 90 6.28 15.61 8.73
C ARG A 90 5.22 15.32 9.79
N PRO A 91 4.55 16.34 10.34
CA PRO A 91 3.51 16.15 11.35
C PRO A 91 2.39 15.24 10.81
N GLY A 92 1.89 14.35 11.66
CA GLY A 92 0.82 13.42 11.32
C GLY A 92 1.27 12.20 10.50
N VAL A 93 2.53 12.07 10.11
CA VAL A 93 3.04 10.89 9.39
C VAL A 93 3.87 10.01 10.32
N SER A 94 3.53 8.73 10.38
CA SER A 94 4.27 7.70 11.10
C SER A 94 4.74 6.62 10.13
N LEU A 95 6.03 6.27 10.21
CA LEU A 95 6.63 5.21 9.41
C LEU A 95 7.00 4.03 10.30
N ALA A 96 6.49 2.84 9.99
CA ALA A 96 6.75 1.63 10.77
C ALA A 96 7.14 0.43 9.90
N HIS A 97 8.00 -0.43 10.45
CA HIS A 97 8.23 -1.75 9.85
C HIS A 97 7.06 -2.65 10.21
N MET A 98 6.50 -3.33 9.20
CA MET A 98 5.39 -4.25 9.37
C MET A 98 5.34 -5.25 8.23
N VAL A 99 5.19 -6.52 8.57
CA VAL A 99 5.00 -7.61 7.61
C VAL A 99 3.50 -7.84 7.41
N PHE A 100 2.82 -6.84 6.81
CA PHE A 100 1.39 -6.96 6.53
C PHE A 100 1.16 -8.02 5.42
N PRO A 101 0.15 -8.90 5.51
CA PRO A 101 -0.92 -8.98 6.50
C PRO A 101 -0.67 -9.94 7.67
N GLN A 102 0.55 -10.47 7.84
CA GLN A 102 0.87 -11.33 8.99
C GLN A 102 0.96 -10.53 10.30
N GLU A 103 1.40 -9.27 10.18
CA GLU A 103 1.36 -8.27 11.24
C GLU A 103 0.37 -7.18 10.85
N THR A 104 -0.40 -6.68 11.80
CA THR A 104 -1.43 -5.66 11.58
C THR A 104 -1.44 -4.63 12.69
N PRO A 105 -1.91 -3.39 12.46
CA PRO A 105 -2.21 -2.46 13.54
C PRO A 105 -3.27 -3.06 14.48
N GLU A 106 -3.02 -3.02 15.80
CA GLU A 106 -3.79 -3.83 16.77
C GLU A 106 -5.22 -3.32 17.03
N THR A 107 -5.47 -2.03 17.00
CA THR A 107 -6.77 -1.46 17.48
C THR A 107 -7.27 -0.27 16.67
N GLU A 108 -6.66 0.06 15.56
CA GLU A 108 -7.01 1.27 14.81
C GLU A 108 -8.02 0.96 13.72
N HIS A 109 -8.95 1.90 13.52
CA HIS A 109 -9.83 1.95 12.38
C HIS A 109 -9.38 3.09 11.46
N PHE A 110 -9.40 2.83 10.16
CA PHE A 110 -8.94 3.76 9.14
C PHE A 110 -10.09 4.20 8.24
N ASP A 111 -10.14 5.46 7.90
CA ASP A 111 -11.09 6.00 6.91
C ASP A 111 -10.48 6.06 5.49
N LEU A 112 -9.17 5.73 5.37
CA LEU A 112 -8.50 5.46 4.10
C LEU A 112 -7.49 4.33 4.28
N VAL A 113 -7.54 3.32 3.40
CA VAL A 113 -6.46 2.32 3.25
C VAL A 113 -5.98 2.31 1.81
N VAL A 114 -4.66 2.40 1.63
CA VAL A 114 -4.00 2.46 0.32
C VAL A 114 -3.13 1.22 0.13
N LEU A 115 -3.41 0.48 -0.95
CA LEU A 115 -2.58 -0.63 -1.44
C LEU A 115 -2.12 -0.28 -2.86
N SER A 116 -0.92 0.28 -2.97
CA SER A 116 -0.33 0.63 -4.26
C SER A 116 0.87 -0.26 -4.54
N GLU A 117 0.77 -1.07 -5.60
CA GLU A 117 1.83 -1.97 -6.07
C GLU A 117 2.30 -2.99 -5.01
N VAL A 118 1.37 -3.56 -4.22
CA VAL A 118 1.75 -4.47 -3.12
C VAL A 118 1.00 -5.80 -3.14
N ALA A 119 -0.29 -5.83 -3.46
CA ALA A 119 -1.12 -7.03 -3.24
C ALA A 119 -0.71 -8.23 -4.12
N TYR A 120 -0.15 -8.01 -5.29
CA TYR A 120 0.32 -9.08 -6.17
C TYR A 120 1.58 -9.81 -5.67
N TYR A 121 2.25 -9.29 -4.63
CA TYR A 121 3.36 -9.97 -3.95
C TYR A 121 2.89 -11.05 -2.96
N TRP A 122 1.58 -11.08 -2.65
CA TRP A 122 1.00 -12.01 -1.68
C TRP A 122 0.45 -13.25 -2.34
N ASP A 123 0.53 -14.37 -1.64
CA ASP A 123 -0.19 -15.58 -1.99
C ASP A 123 -1.68 -15.48 -1.62
N LEU A 124 -2.46 -16.49 -2.00
CA LEU A 124 -3.91 -16.50 -1.74
C LEU A 124 -4.27 -16.51 -0.24
N ILE A 125 -3.37 -17.02 0.61
CA ILE A 125 -3.59 -17.04 2.06
C ILE A 125 -3.46 -15.61 2.61
N ASP A 126 -2.42 -14.90 2.20
CA ASP A 126 -2.19 -13.52 2.65
C ASP A 126 -3.18 -12.55 2.01
N LEU A 127 -3.59 -12.74 0.76
CA LEU A 127 -4.71 -11.99 0.17
C LEU A 127 -6.00 -12.19 0.98
N GLY A 128 -6.25 -13.43 1.44
CA GLY A 128 -7.38 -13.74 2.31
C GLY A 128 -7.32 -13.02 3.66
N ARG A 129 -6.16 -13.02 4.32
CA ARG A 129 -5.92 -12.31 5.59
C ARG A 129 -6.06 -10.80 5.44
N ALA A 130 -5.47 -10.23 4.38
CA ALA A 130 -5.57 -8.82 4.08
C ALA A 130 -7.03 -8.39 3.90
N SER A 131 -7.80 -9.14 3.11
CA SER A 131 -9.22 -8.84 2.86
C SER A 131 -10.06 -8.91 4.13
N GLU A 132 -9.82 -9.89 5.00
CA GLU A 132 -10.54 -10.03 6.26
C GLU A 132 -10.19 -8.90 7.23
N TRP A 133 -8.92 -8.51 7.30
CA TRP A 133 -8.49 -7.37 8.08
C TRP A 133 -9.12 -6.05 7.56
N LEU A 134 -9.09 -5.80 6.26
CA LEU A 134 -9.70 -4.62 5.63
C LEU A 134 -11.19 -4.50 5.99
N ARG A 135 -11.94 -5.60 5.90
CA ARG A 135 -13.36 -5.62 6.24
C ARG A 135 -13.64 -5.25 7.69
N GLY A 136 -12.74 -5.62 8.60
CA GLY A 136 -12.90 -5.35 10.04
C GLY A 136 -12.38 -4.00 10.51
N HIS A 137 -11.50 -3.34 9.73
CA HIS A 137 -10.75 -2.16 10.19
C HIS A 137 -10.94 -0.90 9.34
N VAL A 138 -11.63 -1.01 8.21
CA VAL A 138 -12.06 0.19 7.48
C VAL A 138 -13.34 0.72 8.10
N SER A 139 -13.32 2.00 8.47
CA SER A 139 -14.46 2.68 9.10
C SER A 139 -15.66 2.75 8.16
N PRO A 140 -16.89 2.77 8.67
CA PRO A 140 -18.06 3.02 7.84
C PRO A 140 -17.91 4.30 7.01
N GLY A 141 -18.11 4.22 5.69
CA GLY A 141 -17.86 5.30 4.75
C GLY A 141 -16.38 5.56 4.45
N GLY A 142 -15.47 4.74 4.97
CA GLY A 142 -14.05 4.75 4.62
C GLY A 142 -13.82 4.23 3.20
N ARG A 143 -12.62 4.52 2.65
CA ARG A 143 -12.21 4.12 1.30
C ARG A 143 -11.03 3.14 1.35
N ILE A 144 -11.05 2.20 0.42
CA ILE A 144 -9.90 1.36 0.07
C ILE A 144 -9.52 1.72 -1.37
N ILE A 145 -8.26 2.06 -1.60
CA ILE A 145 -7.77 2.26 -2.97
C ILE A 145 -6.76 1.16 -3.32
N LEU A 146 -6.98 0.52 -4.46
CA LEU A 146 -6.14 -0.53 -5.01
C LEU A 146 -5.55 -0.03 -6.33
N VAL A 147 -4.23 0.11 -6.39
CA VAL A 147 -3.50 0.55 -7.59
C VAL A 147 -2.43 -0.48 -7.91
N HIS A 148 -2.55 -1.15 -9.05
CA HIS A 148 -1.63 -2.23 -9.42
C HIS A 148 -1.28 -2.17 -10.90
N TYR A 149 -0.03 -2.51 -11.21
CA TYR A 149 0.45 -2.73 -12.56
C TYR A 149 -0.25 -3.95 -13.18
N THR A 150 -0.77 -3.81 -14.40
CA THR A 150 -1.62 -4.81 -15.04
C THR A 150 -0.92 -5.64 -16.12
N ALA A 151 0.36 -5.32 -16.44
CA ALA A 151 1.11 -6.15 -17.38
C ALA A 151 1.65 -7.41 -16.69
N GLU A 152 2.13 -8.34 -17.51
CA GLU A 152 2.66 -9.63 -17.06
C GLU A 152 3.88 -9.46 -16.13
N THR A 153 3.89 -10.18 -15.03
CA THR A 153 4.97 -10.18 -14.02
C THR A 153 5.23 -11.60 -13.54
N ASP A 154 6.41 -11.84 -12.96
CA ASP A 154 6.80 -13.12 -12.34
C ASP A 154 6.41 -13.19 -10.85
N TYR A 155 5.46 -12.37 -10.40
CA TYR A 155 5.01 -12.33 -9.01
C TYR A 155 3.97 -13.45 -8.72
N PRO A 156 3.68 -13.72 -7.43
CA PRO A 156 2.71 -14.76 -7.03
C PRO A 156 1.32 -14.60 -7.66
N GLN A 157 0.90 -13.35 -7.92
CA GLN A 157 -0.33 -12.99 -8.62
C GLN A 157 -0.05 -11.95 -9.70
N SER A 158 -0.92 -11.81 -10.68
CA SER A 158 -1.01 -10.59 -11.48
C SER A 158 -1.73 -9.48 -10.70
N GLY A 159 -1.62 -8.23 -11.15
CA GLY A 159 -2.35 -7.11 -10.54
C GLY A 159 -3.86 -7.33 -10.54
N ASP A 160 -4.40 -7.79 -11.66
CA ASP A 160 -5.84 -8.06 -11.81
C ASP A 160 -6.30 -9.20 -10.89
N GLU A 161 -5.58 -10.33 -10.84
CA GLU A 161 -5.93 -11.47 -9.96
C GLU A 161 -5.91 -11.06 -8.48
N ALA A 162 -4.94 -10.26 -8.06
CA ALA A 162 -4.87 -9.77 -6.68
C ALA A 162 -6.07 -8.88 -6.34
N VAL A 163 -6.42 -7.93 -7.21
CA VAL A 163 -7.57 -7.02 -7.03
C VAL A 163 -8.88 -7.80 -7.04
N GLU A 164 -9.08 -8.71 -8.01
CA GLU A 164 -10.28 -9.54 -8.09
C GLU A 164 -10.45 -10.43 -6.85
N THR A 165 -9.37 -10.99 -6.34
CA THR A 165 -9.38 -11.82 -5.12
C THR A 165 -9.80 -11.03 -3.89
N ILE A 166 -9.26 -9.81 -3.73
CA ILE A 166 -9.64 -8.89 -2.64
C ILE A 166 -11.10 -8.49 -2.80
N TRP A 167 -11.49 -8.04 -4.00
CA TRP A 167 -12.85 -7.59 -4.28
C TRP A 167 -13.90 -8.67 -4.01
N ALA A 168 -13.66 -9.91 -4.45
CA ALA A 168 -14.58 -11.01 -4.22
C ALA A 168 -14.91 -11.23 -2.74
N LYS A 169 -14.01 -10.82 -1.82
CA LYS A 169 -14.21 -10.93 -0.38
C LYS A 169 -14.84 -9.68 0.24
N LEU A 170 -14.71 -8.53 -0.41
CA LEU A 170 -15.20 -7.23 0.11
C LEU A 170 -16.54 -6.80 -0.50
N ALA A 171 -16.95 -7.36 -1.63
CA ALA A 171 -18.12 -6.93 -2.40
C ALA A 171 -19.47 -6.97 -1.68
N ALA A 172 -19.56 -7.69 -0.55
CA ALA A 172 -20.77 -7.71 0.29
C ALA A 172 -20.89 -6.48 1.20
N ASP A 173 -19.78 -5.81 1.49
CA ASP A 173 -19.66 -4.75 2.49
C ASP A 173 -19.21 -3.41 1.89
N PHE A 174 -18.72 -3.41 0.63
CA PHE A 174 -18.18 -2.25 -0.07
C PHE A 174 -18.78 -2.09 -1.46
N ASP A 175 -18.87 -0.85 -1.92
CA ASP A 175 -19.23 -0.49 -3.29
C ASP A 175 -17.98 -0.09 -4.08
N ILE A 176 -17.98 -0.29 -5.41
CA ILE A 176 -16.93 0.21 -6.31
C ILE A 176 -17.25 1.66 -6.70
N GLU A 177 -16.29 2.55 -6.47
CA GLU A 177 -16.23 3.87 -7.08
C GLU A 177 -15.26 3.83 -8.27
N LEU A 178 -15.68 4.24 -9.47
CA LEU A 178 -14.88 4.27 -10.71
C LEU A 178 -14.57 5.71 -11.10
#